data_490ec92c77ab5153a1d6072cb2b9d131
#
_entry.id   490ec92c77ab5153a1d6072cb2b9d131
#
_cell.length_a   1.000
_cell.length_b   1.000
_cell.length_c   1.000
_cell.angle_alpha   90.00
_cell.angle_beta   90.00
_cell.angle_gamma   90.00
#
_symmetry.space_group_name_H-M   'P 1'
#
loop_
_entity.id
_entity.type
_entity.pdbx_description
1 polymer ?
#
loop_
_entity_poly.entity_id
_entity_poly.type
_entity_poly.pdbx_seq_one_letter_code
_entity_poly.pdbx_strand_id
1 'polypeptide(L)'
;MFRRSKTAEATVATSTVKEGGKGRPTPSRREAEAARRARAKGPTDKKAAAKLQRQRRAETSAKMREGMKTGDDRYLPARDKGPVRRFVRDQVDSRLCMAELLLPLLLLIMVTSSFATQVSSSLWSVTLLLVAVDTMFLVFKLRRELARRFPDQSTKGAVGYGVLRSLQLRWLRMPKAQVKLGAKLPERY
;
A
#
# COMPACT_ATOMS: atom_id res chain seq x y z
N MET A 1 -77.63 -6.95 28.23
CA MET A 1 -76.43 -6.73 27.43
C MET A 1 -75.27 -6.52 28.40
N PHE A 2 -74.55 -7.57 28.70
CA PHE A 2 -73.38 -7.53 29.61
C PHE A 2 -72.09 -7.46 28.83
N ARG A 3 -71.42 -6.34 28.94
CA ARG A 3 -70.04 -6.16 28.37
C ARG A 3 -69.04 -6.57 29.43
N ARG A 4 -68.41 -7.76 29.24
CA ARG A 4 -67.28 -8.26 30.05
C ARG A 4 -66.00 -7.56 29.62
N SER A 5 -65.42 -6.75 30.50
CA SER A 5 -64.11 -6.21 30.38
C SER A 5 -63.10 -7.32 30.71
N LYS A 6 -62.24 -7.69 29.75
CA LYS A 6 -61.09 -8.55 30.00
C LYS A 6 -59.93 -7.68 30.49
N THR A 7 -59.65 -7.81 31.78
CA THR A 7 -58.39 -7.30 32.37
C THR A 7 -57.26 -8.15 31.83
N ALA A 8 -56.35 -7.53 31.08
CA ALA A 8 -55.13 -8.19 30.63
C ALA A 8 -54.11 -8.12 31.76
N GLU A 9 -53.86 -9.26 32.41
CA GLU A 9 -52.72 -9.43 33.31
C GLU A 9 -51.43 -9.32 32.49
N ALA A 10 -50.65 -8.31 32.78
CA ALA A 10 -49.30 -8.16 32.28
C ALA A 10 -48.39 -9.16 33.02
N THR A 11 -48.12 -10.29 32.39
CA THR A 11 -47.11 -11.23 32.85
C THR A 11 -45.72 -10.58 32.74
N VAL A 12 -45.22 -10.11 33.86
CA VAL A 12 -43.83 -9.66 34.00
C VAL A 12 -42.95 -10.91 33.83
N ALA A 13 -42.34 -11.04 32.66
CA ALA A 13 -41.35 -12.05 32.41
C ALA A 13 -40.09 -11.71 33.21
N THR A 14 -39.95 -12.34 34.37
CA THR A 14 -38.75 -12.32 35.20
C THR A 14 -37.63 -13.02 34.41
N SER A 15 -36.71 -12.24 33.87
CA SER A 15 -35.51 -12.76 33.23
C SER A 15 -34.60 -13.33 34.32
N THR A 16 -34.59 -14.64 34.49
CA THR A 16 -33.61 -15.36 35.33
C THR A 16 -32.23 -15.21 34.71
N VAL A 17 -31.45 -14.25 35.20
CA VAL A 17 -30.05 -14.07 34.88
C VAL A 17 -29.29 -15.26 35.55
N LYS A 18 -28.79 -16.19 34.76
CA LYS A 18 -27.90 -17.23 35.25
C LYS A 18 -26.56 -16.58 35.61
N GLU A 19 -26.13 -16.68 36.88
CA GLU A 19 -24.80 -16.30 37.31
C GLU A 19 -23.76 -17.10 36.51
N GLY A 20 -22.86 -16.41 35.80
CA GLY A 20 -21.83 -16.97 34.92
C GLY A 20 -22.15 -16.96 33.43
N GLY A 21 -23.29 -16.47 33.00
CA GLY A 21 -23.62 -16.28 31.57
C GLY A 21 -23.01 -15.01 30.96
N LYS A 22 -22.84 -14.99 29.64
CA LYS A 22 -22.34 -13.83 28.83
C LYS A 22 -23.20 -12.59 28.91
N GLY A 23 -23.74 -12.19 30.03
CA GLY A 23 -24.44 -10.93 30.35
C GLY A 23 -25.43 -10.33 29.34
N ARG A 24 -25.50 -10.83 28.10
CA ARG A 24 -26.38 -10.35 27.04
C ARG A 24 -27.11 -11.52 26.39
N PRO A 25 -28.46 -11.55 26.41
CA PRO A 25 -29.22 -12.60 25.75
C PRO A 25 -28.94 -12.59 24.25
N THR A 26 -28.84 -13.79 23.66
CA THR A 26 -28.70 -13.93 22.20
C THR A 26 -29.98 -13.41 21.54
N PRO A 27 -29.89 -12.52 20.56
CA PRO A 27 -31.07 -12.00 19.88
C PRO A 27 -31.87 -13.13 19.23
N SER A 28 -33.19 -13.03 19.28
CA SER A 28 -34.08 -13.99 18.66
C SER A 28 -33.81 -14.09 17.16
N ARG A 29 -34.10 -15.26 16.55
CA ARG A 29 -33.90 -15.44 15.08
C ARG A 29 -34.57 -14.35 14.27
N ARG A 30 -35.76 -13.89 14.69
CA ARG A 30 -36.53 -12.84 14.03
C ARG A 30 -35.83 -11.48 14.13
N GLU A 31 -35.26 -11.15 15.27
CA GLU A 31 -34.47 -9.92 15.48
C GLU A 31 -33.16 -9.97 14.71
N ALA A 32 -32.48 -11.12 14.70
CA ALA A 32 -31.26 -11.31 13.91
C ALA A 32 -31.52 -11.17 12.40
N GLU A 33 -32.62 -11.72 11.90
CA GLU A 33 -33.03 -11.53 10.49
C GLU A 33 -33.44 -10.09 10.19
N ALA A 34 -34.18 -9.44 11.07
CA ALA A 34 -34.56 -8.03 10.92
C ALA A 34 -33.31 -7.12 10.89
N ALA A 35 -32.36 -7.34 11.81
CA ALA A 35 -31.08 -6.63 11.83
C ALA A 35 -30.26 -6.89 10.57
N ARG A 36 -30.24 -8.13 10.07
CA ARG A 36 -29.56 -8.49 8.81
C ARG A 36 -30.22 -7.79 7.61
N ARG A 37 -31.54 -7.77 7.53
CA ARG A 37 -32.29 -7.06 6.47
C ARG A 37 -32.08 -5.54 6.55
N ALA A 38 -32.09 -4.96 7.75
CA ALA A 38 -31.81 -3.53 7.94
C ALA A 38 -30.38 -3.15 7.50
N ARG A 39 -29.37 -3.99 7.80
CA ARG A 39 -28.00 -3.82 7.33
C ARG A 39 -27.88 -3.96 5.81
N ALA A 40 -28.62 -4.90 5.21
CA ALA A 40 -28.61 -5.14 3.77
C ALA A 40 -29.30 -4.02 2.96
N LYS A 41 -30.33 -3.37 3.53
CA LYS A 41 -31.06 -2.28 2.84
C LYS A 41 -30.23 -1.01 2.63
N GLY A 42 -29.14 -0.81 3.40
CA GLY A 42 -28.31 0.40 3.29
C GLY A 42 -29.08 1.71 3.52
N PRO A 43 -28.44 2.86 3.43
CA PRO A 43 -29.12 4.13 3.56
C PRO A 43 -30.04 4.39 2.37
N THR A 44 -31.33 4.63 2.63
CA THR A 44 -32.39 4.87 1.64
C THR A 44 -32.21 6.24 0.95
N ASP A 45 -31.50 7.16 1.60
CA ASP A 45 -31.21 8.49 1.08
C ASP A 45 -29.92 8.49 0.24
N LYS A 46 -30.01 8.97 -1.00
CA LYS A 46 -28.86 9.08 -1.94
C LYS A 46 -27.71 9.90 -1.35
N LYS A 47 -28.00 10.95 -0.56
CA LYS A 47 -26.96 11.77 0.09
C LYS A 47 -26.26 10.99 1.20
N ALA A 48 -26.99 10.23 2.02
CA ALA A 48 -26.42 9.39 3.07
C ALA A 48 -25.59 8.24 2.46
N ALA A 49 -26.05 7.61 1.38
CA ALA A 49 -25.32 6.61 0.65
C ALA A 49 -24.01 7.16 0.07
N ALA A 50 -24.05 8.33 -0.56
CA ALA A 50 -22.87 8.99 -1.10
C ALA A 50 -21.87 9.39 0.01
N LYS A 51 -22.35 9.87 1.16
CA LYS A 51 -21.50 10.19 2.33
C LYS A 51 -20.80 8.94 2.86
N LEU A 52 -21.54 7.85 3.04
CA LEU A 52 -20.98 6.57 3.48
C LEU A 52 -19.95 6.02 2.49
N GLN A 53 -20.21 6.12 1.19
CA GLN A 53 -19.27 5.70 0.15
C GLN A 53 -17.99 6.55 0.17
N ARG A 54 -18.10 7.86 0.35
CA ARG A 54 -16.93 8.75 0.51
C ARG A 54 -16.10 8.39 1.75
N GLN A 55 -16.75 8.11 2.89
CA GLN A 55 -16.07 7.67 4.10
C GLN A 55 -15.32 6.35 3.88
N ARG A 56 -15.97 5.33 3.30
CA ARG A 56 -15.32 4.05 2.98
C ARG A 56 -14.13 4.22 2.02
N ARG A 57 -14.26 5.08 1.01
CA ARG A 57 -13.14 5.40 0.10
C ARG A 57 -12.00 6.12 0.83
N ALA A 58 -12.31 7.05 1.72
CA ALA A 58 -11.31 7.75 2.54
C ALA A 58 -10.56 6.78 3.46
N GLU A 59 -11.27 5.88 4.14
CA GLU A 59 -10.66 4.84 5.00
C GLU A 59 -9.78 3.89 4.21
N THR A 60 -10.24 3.40 3.04
CA THR A 60 -9.42 2.52 2.19
C THR A 60 -8.18 3.23 1.65
N SER A 61 -8.32 4.49 1.23
CA SER A 61 -7.17 5.28 0.78
C SER A 61 -6.19 5.61 1.92
N ALA A 62 -6.68 5.84 3.13
CA ALA A 62 -5.84 6.02 4.32
C ALA A 62 -5.04 4.75 4.63
N LYS A 63 -5.69 3.58 4.64
CA LYS A 63 -5.03 2.28 4.83
C LYS A 63 -4.00 1.98 3.74
N MET A 64 -4.31 2.31 2.47
CA MET A 64 -3.34 2.18 1.37
C MET A 64 -2.12 3.09 1.57
N ARG A 65 -2.32 4.35 1.98
CA ARG A 65 -1.21 5.28 2.26
C ARG A 65 -0.34 4.78 3.41
N GLU A 66 -0.96 4.25 4.45
CA GLU A 66 -0.25 3.65 5.58
C GLU A 66 0.54 2.41 5.14
N GLY A 67 -0.07 1.49 4.40
CA GLY A 67 0.60 0.33 3.82
C GLY A 67 1.78 0.70 2.92
N MET A 68 1.67 1.79 2.16
CA MET A 68 2.79 2.31 1.36
C MET A 68 3.93 2.88 2.23
N LYS A 69 3.64 3.34 3.45
CA LYS A 69 4.67 3.82 4.39
C LYS A 69 5.32 2.67 5.15
N THR A 70 4.53 1.72 5.61
CA THR A 70 4.98 0.57 6.42
C THR A 70 5.51 -0.60 5.58
N GLY A 71 5.16 -0.65 4.28
CA GLY A 71 5.51 -1.75 3.39
C GLY A 71 4.65 -3.01 3.58
N ASP A 72 3.46 -2.88 4.21
CA ASP A 72 2.53 -3.99 4.41
C ASP A 72 1.91 -4.43 3.08
N ASP A 73 2.23 -5.66 2.65
CA ASP A 73 1.78 -6.23 1.37
C ASP A 73 0.25 -6.30 1.23
N ARG A 74 -0.51 -6.28 2.34
CA ARG A 74 -1.99 -6.32 2.31
C ARG A 74 -2.60 -5.12 1.61
N TYR A 75 -2.01 -3.95 1.83
CA TYR A 75 -2.51 -2.67 1.33
C TYR A 75 -1.77 -2.14 0.12
N LEU A 76 -0.72 -2.85 -0.34
CA LEU A 76 0.02 -2.46 -1.53
C LEU A 76 -0.79 -2.69 -2.82
N PRO A 77 -0.59 -1.86 -3.86
CA PRO A 77 -1.12 -2.12 -5.19
C PRO A 77 -0.63 -3.47 -5.74
N ALA A 78 -1.42 -4.10 -6.60
CA ALA A 78 -1.09 -5.39 -7.19
C ALA A 78 0.29 -5.42 -7.89
N ARG A 79 0.69 -4.29 -8.49
CA ARG A 79 1.99 -4.13 -9.14
C ARG A 79 3.18 -4.21 -8.18
N ASP A 80 2.97 -3.92 -6.88
CA ASP A 80 4.02 -3.85 -5.88
C ASP A 80 4.02 -5.06 -4.94
N LYS A 81 3.01 -5.95 -5.05
CA LYS A 81 2.85 -7.14 -4.23
C LYS A 81 3.77 -8.28 -4.68
N GLY A 82 4.08 -9.14 -3.72
CA GLY A 82 4.77 -10.40 -3.94
C GLY A 82 6.27 -10.39 -3.60
N PRO A 83 6.84 -11.58 -3.35
CA PRO A 83 8.21 -11.72 -2.87
C PRO A 83 9.24 -11.22 -3.89
N VAL A 84 9.01 -11.47 -5.18
CA VAL A 84 9.87 -10.98 -6.27
C VAL A 84 9.94 -9.45 -6.27
N ARG A 85 8.79 -8.79 -6.17
CA ARG A 85 8.73 -7.31 -6.14
C ARG A 85 9.33 -6.73 -4.87
N ARG A 86 9.12 -7.39 -3.74
CA ARG A 86 9.74 -7.02 -2.46
C ARG A 86 11.26 -7.08 -2.55
N PHE A 87 11.80 -8.18 -3.05
CA PHE A 87 13.24 -8.32 -3.29
C PHE A 87 13.80 -7.20 -4.17
N VAL A 88 13.13 -6.91 -5.31
CA VAL A 88 13.58 -5.84 -6.22
C VAL A 88 13.57 -4.46 -5.54
N ARG A 89 12.54 -4.16 -4.74
CA ARG A 89 12.49 -2.92 -3.93
C ARG A 89 13.71 -2.82 -3.02
N ASP A 90 13.93 -3.84 -2.22
CA ASP A 90 14.99 -3.86 -1.23
C ASP A 90 16.38 -3.81 -1.90
N GLN A 91 16.55 -4.48 -3.05
CA GLN A 91 17.79 -4.44 -3.83
C GLN A 91 18.10 -3.06 -4.40
N VAL A 92 17.09 -2.35 -4.90
CA VAL A 92 17.25 -0.98 -5.40
C VAL A 92 17.45 0.00 -4.24
N ASP A 93 16.73 -0.17 -3.13
CA ASP A 93 16.79 0.73 -1.98
C ASP A 93 18.06 0.55 -1.12
N SER A 94 18.70 -0.62 -1.19
CA SER A 94 19.96 -0.88 -0.49
C SER A 94 21.19 -0.23 -1.13
N ARG A 95 21.08 0.30 -2.36
CA ARG A 95 22.17 0.95 -3.08
C ARG A 95 21.89 2.42 -3.34
N LEU A 96 22.93 3.21 -3.49
CA LEU A 96 22.88 4.54 -4.08
C LEU A 96 22.57 4.41 -5.58
N CYS A 97 21.55 5.10 -6.05
CA CYS A 97 21.24 5.18 -7.48
C CYS A 97 21.77 6.51 -8.02
N MET A 98 22.36 6.50 -9.21
CA MET A 98 22.85 7.72 -9.86
C MET A 98 21.75 8.75 -10.08
N ALA A 99 20.50 8.32 -10.24
CA ALA A 99 19.34 9.21 -10.31
C ALA A 99 19.16 10.11 -9.08
N GLU A 100 19.65 9.72 -7.90
CA GLU A 100 19.60 10.54 -6.69
C GLU A 100 20.56 11.73 -6.76
N LEU A 101 21.64 11.56 -7.49
CA LEU A 101 22.64 12.61 -7.73
C LEU A 101 22.26 13.55 -8.88
N LEU A 102 21.26 13.19 -9.68
CA LEU A 102 20.82 14.01 -10.81
C LEU A 102 20.39 15.42 -10.40
N LEU A 103 19.68 15.57 -9.27
CA LEU A 103 19.22 16.90 -8.83
C LEU A 103 20.39 17.84 -8.50
N PRO A 104 21.33 17.52 -7.63
CA PRO A 104 22.45 18.40 -7.36
C PRO A 104 23.33 18.62 -8.58
N LEU A 105 23.49 17.58 -9.43
CA LEU A 105 24.27 17.70 -10.65
C LEU A 105 23.59 18.59 -11.69
N LEU A 106 22.27 18.54 -11.81
CA LEU A 106 21.51 19.38 -12.70
C LEU A 106 21.58 20.85 -12.27
N LEU A 107 21.56 21.14 -10.96
CA LEU A 107 21.81 22.47 -10.44
C LEU A 107 23.20 22.97 -10.79
N LEU A 108 24.22 22.10 -10.63
CA LEU A 108 25.58 22.43 -11.01
C LEU A 108 25.71 22.75 -12.50
N ILE A 109 25.12 21.92 -13.37
CA ILE A 109 25.10 22.14 -14.82
C ILE A 109 24.40 23.45 -15.17
N MET A 110 23.28 23.75 -14.51
CA MET A 110 22.53 24.99 -14.73
C MET A 110 23.37 26.22 -14.38
N VAL A 111 24.05 26.22 -13.24
CA VAL A 111 24.96 27.33 -12.84
C VAL A 111 26.12 27.43 -13.80
N THR A 112 26.76 26.32 -14.15
CA THR A 112 27.93 26.30 -15.05
C THR A 112 27.55 26.79 -16.46
N SER A 113 26.32 26.52 -16.94
CA SER A 113 25.87 26.96 -18.27
C SER A 113 25.83 28.45 -18.44
N SER A 114 25.72 29.22 -17.35
CA SER A 114 25.72 30.69 -17.37
C SER A 114 27.11 31.27 -17.65
N PHE A 115 28.17 30.52 -17.37
CA PHE A 115 29.55 31.03 -17.48
C PHE A 115 30.40 30.27 -18.51
N ALA A 116 30.14 28.97 -18.69
CA ALA A 116 30.96 28.07 -19.52
C ALA A 116 30.11 27.01 -20.23
N THR A 117 29.51 27.40 -21.35
CA THR A 117 28.60 26.52 -22.12
C THR A 117 29.26 25.21 -22.56
N GLN A 118 30.51 25.25 -22.95
CA GLN A 118 31.25 24.05 -23.37
C GLN A 118 31.44 23.04 -22.22
N VAL A 119 31.77 23.52 -21.02
CA VAL A 119 31.90 22.70 -19.82
C VAL A 119 30.55 22.09 -19.43
N SER A 120 29.48 22.89 -19.50
CA SER A 120 28.13 22.44 -19.21
C SER A 120 27.68 21.30 -20.13
N SER A 121 27.93 21.40 -21.44
CA SER A 121 27.57 20.34 -22.40
C SER A 121 28.34 19.04 -22.15
N SER A 122 29.62 19.14 -21.79
CA SER A 122 30.43 17.98 -21.41
C SER A 122 29.93 17.32 -20.13
N LEU A 123 29.60 18.11 -19.09
CA LEU A 123 29.02 17.60 -17.85
C LEU A 123 27.69 16.88 -18.10
N TRP A 124 26.84 17.43 -18.99
CA TRP A 124 25.59 16.79 -19.36
C TRP A 124 25.79 15.43 -20.02
N SER A 125 26.72 15.34 -20.98
CA SER A 125 27.05 14.09 -21.66
C SER A 125 27.61 13.03 -20.71
N VAL A 126 28.52 13.40 -19.81
CA VAL A 126 29.05 12.50 -18.79
C VAL A 126 27.97 12.02 -17.83
N THR A 127 27.07 12.92 -17.42
CA THR A 127 25.93 12.56 -16.53
C THR A 127 25.04 11.52 -17.17
N LEU A 128 24.65 11.70 -18.43
CA LEU A 128 23.81 10.74 -19.15
C LEU A 128 24.50 9.39 -19.29
N LEU A 129 25.80 9.38 -19.58
CA LEU A 129 26.59 8.16 -19.67
C LEU A 129 26.63 7.41 -18.33
N LEU A 130 26.89 8.11 -17.23
CA LEU A 130 26.91 7.52 -15.88
C LEU A 130 25.56 6.89 -15.51
N VAL A 131 24.47 7.57 -15.78
CA VAL A 131 23.10 7.04 -15.53
C VAL A 131 22.83 5.81 -16.39
N ALA A 132 23.26 5.82 -17.66
CA ALA A 132 23.09 4.67 -18.56
C ALA A 132 23.90 3.45 -18.06
N VAL A 133 25.15 3.65 -17.69
CA VAL A 133 26.01 2.59 -17.15
C VAL A 133 25.46 2.04 -15.82
N ASP A 134 25.03 2.92 -14.89
CA ASP A 134 24.44 2.47 -13.63
C ASP A 134 23.14 1.66 -13.87
N THR A 135 22.29 2.12 -14.79
CA THR A 135 21.06 1.40 -15.14
C THR A 135 21.37 0.05 -15.76
N MET A 136 22.34 -0.04 -16.66
CA MET A 136 22.77 -1.30 -17.26
C MET A 136 23.29 -2.27 -16.20
N PHE A 137 24.15 -1.80 -15.31
CA PHE A 137 24.66 -2.61 -14.20
C PHE A 137 23.53 -3.11 -13.29
N LEU A 138 22.55 -2.24 -12.97
CA LEU A 138 21.36 -2.63 -12.21
C LEU A 138 20.58 -3.76 -12.91
N VAL A 139 20.33 -3.62 -14.21
CA VAL A 139 19.60 -4.62 -15.01
C VAL A 139 20.30 -5.96 -14.98
N PHE A 140 21.62 -6.00 -15.22
CA PHE A 140 22.42 -7.23 -15.16
C PHE A 140 22.37 -7.88 -13.78
N LYS A 141 22.58 -7.09 -12.72
CA LYS A 141 22.56 -7.59 -11.35
C LYS A 141 21.17 -8.13 -10.99
N LEU A 142 20.10 -7.39 -11.29
CA LEU A 142 18.73 -7.84 -11.03
C LEU A 142 18.39 -9.13 -11.79
N ARG A 143 18.71 -9.23 -13.07
CA ARG A 143 18.47 -10.45 -13.86
C ARG A 143 19.17 -11.65 -13.23
N ARG A 144 20.44 -11.50 -12.88
CA ARG A 144 21.25 -12.57 -12.27
C ARG A 144 20.68 -13.01 -10.91
N GLU A 145 20.37 -12.06 -10.03
CA GLU A 145 19.85 -12.38 -8.70
C GLU A 145 18.42 -12.95 -8.75
N LEU A 146 17.57 -12.44 -9.65
CA LEU A 146 16.22 -12.97 -9.84
C LEU A 146 16.24 -14.41 -10.35
N ALA A 147 17.08 -14.73 -11.33
CA ALA A 147 17.24 -16.10 -11.83
C ALA A 147 17.74 -17.05 -10.75
N ARG A 148 18.65 -16.58 -9.87
CA ARG A 148 19.21 -17.39 -8.78
C ARG A 148 18.21 -17.65 -7.67
N ARG A 149 17.43 -16.64 -7.25
CA ARG A 149 16.59 -16.68 -6.06
C ARG A 149 15.16 -17.13 -6.31
N PHE A 150 14.66 -16.92 -7.52
CA PHE A 150 13.26 -17.17 -7.88
C PHE A 150 13.13 -17.97 -9.19
N PRO A 151 13.72 -19.21 -9.27
CA PRO A 151 13.66 -20.01 -10.49
C PRO A 151 12.22 -20.38 -10.88
N ASP A 152 11.35 -20.64 -9.89
CA ASP A 152 9.99 -21.13 -10.09
C ASP A 152 8.94 -20.01 -10.21
N GLN A 153 9.32 -18.75 -10.06
CA GLN A 153 8.39 -17.63 -10.04
C GLN A 153 8.54 -16.76 -11.30
N SER A 154 7.39 -16.23 -11.75
CA SER A 154 7.39 -15.30 -12.88
C SER A 154 8.08 -13.97 -12.51
N THR A 155 9.23 -13.72 -13.12
CA THR A 155 9.99 -12.48 -12.97
C THR A 155 9.62 -11.42 -14.00
N LYS A 156 8.55 -11.64 -14.79
CA LYS A 156 8.10 -10.72 -15.84
C LYS A 156 7.87 -9.31 -15.29
N GLY A 157 8.47 -8.31 -15.93
CA GLY A 157 8.37 -6.91 -15.54
C GLY A 157 9.07 -6.53 -14.23
N ALA A 158 9.72 -7.46 -13.50
CA ALA A 158 10.42 -7.17 -12.26
C ALA A 158 11.64 -6.28 -12.48
N VAL A 159 12.38 -6.52 -13.54
CA VAL A 159 13.56 -5.71 -13.91
C VAL A 159 13.14 -4.29 -14.31
N GLY A 160 12.12 -4.16 -15.17
CA GLY A 160 11.57 -2.85 -15.54
C GLY A 160 11.05 -2.05 -14.33
N TYR A 161 10.38 -2.74 -13.41
CA TYR A 161 9.96 -2.15 -12.15
C TYR A 161 11.16 -1.62 -11.33
N GLY A 162 12.25 -2.38 -11.24
CA GLY A 162 13.48 -1.98 -10.55
C GLY A 162 14.13 -0.74 -11.20
N VAL A 163 14.17 -0.68 -12.53
CA VAL A 163 14.67 0.48 -13.27
C VAL A 163 13.81 1.72 -13.00
N LEU A 164 12.49 1.61 -13.11
CA LEU A 164 11.60 2.75 -12.81
C LEU A 164 11.74 3.23 -11.37
N ARG A 165 11.94 2.30 -10.42
CA ARG A 165 12.18 2.64 -9.03
C ARG A 165 13.53 3.32 -8.80
N SER A 166 14.59 2.89 -9.51
CA SER A 166 15.92 3.50 -9.39
C SER A 166 15.97 4.94 -9.92
N LEU A 167 15.09 5.29 -10.89
CA LEU A 167 14.96 6.65 -11.40
C LEU A 167 14.20 7.58 -10.44
N GLN A 168 13.47 7.03 -9.48
CA GLN A 168 12.78 7.83 -8.47
C GLN A 168 13.73 8.19 -7.33
N LEU A 169 13.65 9.43 -6.87
CA LEU A 169 14.37 9.89 -5.68
C LEU A 169 13.92 9.07 -4.46
N ARG A 170 14.86 8.61 -3.65
CA ARG A 170 14.60 7.73 -2.51
C ARG A 170 13.51 8.24 -1.57
N TRP A 171 13.48 9.52 -1.29
CA TRP A 171 12.50 10.14 -0.40
C TRP A 171 11.09 10.26 -1.01
N LEU A 172 10.98 10.24 -2.35
CA LEU A 172 9.70 10.24 -3.09
C LEU A 172 9.20 8.84 -3.44
N ARG A 173 10.04 7.79 -3.24
CA ARG A 173 9.64 6.41 -3.58
C ARG A 173 8.41 5.97 -2.79
N MET A 174 7.45 5.39 -3.50
CA MET A 174 6.29 4.71 -2.93
C MET A 174 6.22 3.28 -3.48
N PRO A 175 6.15 2.25 -2.63
CA PRO A 175 6.26 2.20 -1.17
C PRO A 175 7.60 2.71 -0.65
N LYS A 176 7.59 3.28 0.59
CA LYS A 176 8.82 3.82 1.18
C LYS A 176 9.90 2.73 1.34
N ALA A 177 11.16 3.14 1.21
CA ALA A 177 12.30 2.27 1.41
C ALA A 177 12.30 1.70 2.85
N GLN A 178 12.30 0.37 2.98
CA GLN A 178 12.32 -0.34 4.26
C GLN A 178 13.75 -0.71 4.68
N VAL A 179 14.68 -0.69 3.72
CA VAL A 179 16.07 -1.14 3.92
C VAL A 179 17.01 0.06 3.93
N LYS A 180 18.01 0.05 4.82
CA LYS A 180 19.05 1.09 4.87
C LYS A 180 20.03 0.92 3.69
N LEU A 181 20.73 2.00 3.34
CA LEU A 181 21.81 1.96 2.36
C LEU A 181 22.91 1.00 2.84
N GLY A 182 23.40 0.15 1.92
CA GLY A 182 24.43 -0.82 2.22
C GLY A 182 23.98 -2.05 3.03
N ALA A 183 22.70 -2.17 3.37
CA ALA A 183 22.22 -3.31 4.14
C ALA A 183 22.32 -4.63 3.33
N LYS A 184 22.73 -5.70 4.02
CA LYS A 184 22.72 -7.06 3.46
C LYS A 184 21.27 -7.53 3.36
N LEU A 185 20.89 -8.02 2.20
CA LEU A 185 19.55 -8.52 1.95
C LEU A 185 19.40 -9.96 2.45
N PRO A 186 18.21 -10.34 2.98
CA PRO A 186 17.94 -11.72 3.34
C PRO A 186 18.02 -12.63 2.12
N GLU A 187 18.37 -13.90 2.33
CA GLU A 187 18.46 -14.86 1.23
C GLU A 187 17.09 -15.30 0.73
N ARG A 188 16.07 -15.33 1.59
CA ARG A 188 14.69 -15.72 1.28
C ARG A 188 13.72 -14.57 1.54
N TYR A 189 12.73 -14.46 0.67
CA TYR A 189 11.65 -13.47 0.71
C TYR A 189 10.29 -14.13 0.72
#